data_fb9e484d4c9b67b8f4978ac7cd8e42d7
#
_entry.id   fb9e484d4c9b67b8f4978ac7cd8e42d7
#
_cell.length_a   1.000
_cell.length_b   1.000
_cell.length_c   1.000
_cell.angle_alpha   90.00
_cell.angle_beta   90.00
_cell.angle_gamma   90.00
#
_symmetry.space_group_name_H-M   'P 1'
#
loop_
_entity.id
_entity.type
_entity.pdbx_description
1 polymer ?
#
loop_
_entity_poly.entity_id
_entity_poly.type
_entity_poly.pdbx_seq_one_letter_code
_entity_poly.pdbx_strand_id
1 'polypeptide(L)'
;MYKLIAFDMDGTLLNSQKKISSKTIDAINKAIDAGKIVILNTGRCPAELKEYRKVLPRLRYVNCVSGALVYDYQEERSIYESPLSEEEVKTLIRIGKETDEMVHLMGITSVVEKDKVPHMNDYSMGVYQPMYEEVTTQVDNIYDYYVGNPYSVHKLNIYHHSKEARMHTRQAIKEAGLELEMKDSEATGLEMNAKGVDKGTGLKQLCQHLGISIEETIVVGDADNDKEALEVAGLAIAMGNAKESIKEISDVIVSDNDHDGCAEVIEKYLL
;
A
#
# COMPACT_ATOMS: atom_id res chain seq x y z
N MET A 1 -8.22 23.47 10.69
CA MET A 1 -7.22 23.65 9.59
C MET A 1 -6.44 22.34 9.49
N TYR A 2 -6.36 21.76 8.30
CA TYR A 2 -5.68 20.48 8.11
C TYR A 2 -4.16 20.62 8.25
N LYS A 3 -3.52 19.62 8.87
CA LYS A 3 -2.07 19.58 9.14
C LYS A 3 -1.35 18.51 8.35
N LEU A 4 -2.05 17.40 8.04
CA LEU A 4 -1.50 16.24 7.34
C LEU A 4 -2.37 15.89 6.14
N ILE A 5 -1.72 15.54 5.02
CA ILE A 5 -2.37 14.93 3.86
C ILE A 5 -1.72 13.59 3.54
N ALA A 6 -2.56 12.57 3.32
CA ALA A 6 -2.18 11.22 2.99
C ALA A 6 -2.69 10.87 1.58
N PHE A 7 -1.78 10.59 0.66
CA PHE A 7 -2.10 10.20 -0.71
C PHE A 7 -1.93 8.69 -0.90
N ASP A 8 -2.96 8.03 -1.43
CA ASP A 8 -2.72 6.77 -2.12
C ASP A 8 -1.83 7.00 -3.35
N MET A 9 -1.28 5.91 -3.90
CA MET A 9 -0.34 6.01 -5.03
C MET A 9 -0.98 5.64 -6.36
N ASP A 10 -1.38 4.37 -6.51
CA ASP A 10 -1.78 3.81 -7.80
C ASP A 10 -3.23 4.20 -8.14
N GLY A 11 -3.43 5.08 -9.12
CA GLY A 11 -4.74 5.67 -9.44
C GLY A 11 -5.04 6.98 -8.71
N THR A 12 -4.16 7.41 -7.80
CA THR A 12 -4.27 8.67 -7.05
C THR A 12 -3.09 9.59 -7.33
N LEU A 13 -1.93 9.37 -6.69
CA LEU A 13 -0.75 10.23 -6.86
C LEU A 13 -0.03 9.98 -8.20
N LEU A 14 -0.08 8.73 -8.66
CA LEU A 14 0.54 8.29 -9.91
C LEU A 14 -0.46 8.40 -11.07
N ASN A 15 -0.04 9.06 -12.14
CA ASN A 15 -0.80 9.11 -13.39
C ASN A 15 -0.80 7.76 -14.12
N SER A 16 -1.50 7.66 -15.25
CA SER A 16 -1.58 6.45 -16.07
C SER A 16 -0.21 5.94 -16.58
N GLN A 17 0.82 6.81 -16.58
CA GLN A 17 2.21 6.46 -16.91
C GLN A 17 3.05 6.07 -15.68
N LYS A 18 2.42 5.86 -14.51
CA LYS A 18 3.07 5.55 -13.21
C LYS A 18 4.09 6.61 -12.78
N LYS A 19 3.83 7.88 -13.09
CA LYS A 19 4.68 9.03 -12.73
C LYS A 19 3.88 10.05 -11.92
N ILE A 20 4.59 10.82 -11.08
CA ILE A 20 4.05 11.99 -10.40
C ILE A 20 4.26 13.20 -11.30
N SER A 21 3.22 13.98 -11.56
CA SER A 21 3.33 15.18 -12.39
C SER A 21 4.19 16.26 -11.73
N SER A 22 4.85 17.10 -12.54
CA SER A 22 5.64 18.22 -12.02
C SER A 22 4.80 19.19 -11.19
N LYS A 23 3.56 19.45 -11.59
CA LYS A 23 2.64 20.30 -10.85
C LYS A 23 2.32 19.74 -9.46
N THR A 24 2.08 18.43 -9.36
CA THR A 24 1.84 17.76 -8.07
C THR A 24 3.11 17.79 -7.19
N ILE A 25 4.30 17.57 -7.77
CA ILE A 25 5.58 17.70 -7.03
C ILE A 25 5.75 19.11 -6.47
N ASP A 26 5.48 20.15 -7.28
CA ASP A 26 5.59 21.54 -6.85
C ASP A 26 4.58 21.88 -5.74
N ALA A 27 3.34 21.38 -5.84
CA ALA A 27 2.31 21.55 -4.80
C ALA A 27 2.72 20.86 -3.48
N ILE A 28 3.25 19.63 -3.54
CA ILE A 28 3.78 18.91 -2.36
C ILE A 28 4.90 19.71 -1.70
N ASN A 29 5.85 20.23 -2.48
CA ASN A 29 6.95 21.03 -1.93
C ASN A 29 6.45 22.31 -1.26
N LYS A 30 5.49 23.02 -1.86
CA LYS A 30 4.84 24.20 -1.24
C LYS A 30 4.14 23.84 0.07
N ALA A 31 3.44 22.71 0.14
CA ALA A 31 2.80 22.25 1.36
C ALA A 31 3.83 21.99 2.47
N ILE A 32 4.94 21.33 2.14
CA ILE A 32 6.02 21.08 3.10
C ILE A 32 6.67 22.39 3.54
N ASP A 33 6.87 23.36 2.64
CA ASP A 33 7.39 24.70 2.97
C ASP A 33 6.45 25.47 3.91
N ALA A 34 5.13 25.25 3.79
CA ALA A 34 4.12 25.80 4.68
C ALA A 34 3.99 25.04 6.03
N GLY A 35 4.89 24.09 6.31
CA GLY A 35 4.91 23.31 7.55
C GLY A 35 3.85 22.20 7.60
N LYS A 36 3.26 21.82 6.46
CA LYS A 36 2.32 20.71 6.38
C LYS A 36 3.04 19.38 6.26
N ILE A 37 2.40 18.31 6.72
CA ILE A 37 2.91 16.95 6.61
C ILE A 37 2.24 16.28 5.41
N VAL A 38 3.06 15.81 4.48
CA VAL A 38 2.61 15.05 3.30
C VAL A 38 3.15 13.64 3.43
N ILE A 39 2.30 12.64 3.26
CA ILE A 39 2.67 11.23 3.31
C ILE A 39 2.13 10.43 2.14
N LEU A 40 2.78 9.31 1.85
CA LEU A 40 2.20 8.25 1.04
C LEU A 40 1.40 7.30 1.95
N ASN A 41 0.24 6.85 1.49
CA ASN A 41 -0.67 5.94 2.19
C ASN A 41 -0.97 4.75 1.29
N THR A 42 -0.06 3.76 1.25
CA THR A 42 0.05 2.82 0.13
C THR A 42 0.10 1.35 0.55
N GLY A 43 -0.32 0.47 -0.37
CA GLY A 43 -0.10 -0.97 -0.25
C GLY A 43 1.35 -1.40 -0.48
N ARG A 44 2.19 -0.54 -1.07
CA ARG A 44 3.60 -0.82 -1.36
C ARG A 44 4.43 -0.84 -0.09
N CYS A 45 5.55 -1.58 -0.11
CA CYS A 45 6.53 -1.59 0.97
C CYS A 45 7.65 -0.56 0.73
N PRO A 46 8.47 -0.21 1.74
CA PRO A 46 9.57 0.75 1.59
C PRO A 46 10.54 0.44 0.45
N ALA A 47 10.83 -0.84 0.19
CA ALA A 47 11.71 -1.24 -0.92
C ALA A 47 11.15 -0.83 -2.29
N GLU A 48 9.83 -0.89 -2.46
CA GLU A 48 9.12 -0.56 -3.71
C GLU A 48 8.93 0.96 -3.91
N LEU A 49 9.28 1.77 -2.90
CA LEU A 49 9.13 3.22 -2.93
C LEU A 49 10.42 3.97 -3.28
N LYS A 50 11.55 3.27 -3.50
CA LYS A 50 12.88 3.89 -3.71
C LYS A 50 12.89 4.93 -4.82
N GLU A 51 12.30 4.64 -5.98
CA GLU A 51 12.31 5.56 -7.13
C GLU A 51 11.44 6.80 -6.85
N TYR A 52 10.29 6.62 -6.20
CA TYR A 52 9.43 7.75 -5.83
C TYR A 52 10.06 8.64 -4.76
N ARG A 53 10.88 8.08 -3.88
CA ARG A 53 11.67 8.86 -2.92
C ARG A 53 12.72 9.74 -3.58
N LYS A 54 13.28 9.34 -4.73
CA LYS A 54 14.18 10.21 -5.51
C LYS A 54 13.46 11.45 -6.03
N VAL A 55 12.19 11.30 -6.38
CA VAL A 55 11.33 12.38 -6.89
C VAL A 55 10.78 13.26 -5.76
N LEU A 56 10.47 12.66 -4.61
CA LEU A 56 9.94 13.31 -3.41
C LEU A 56 10.89 13.14 -2.20
N PRO A 57 12.12 13.68 -2.26
CA PRO A 57 13.15 13.41 -1.23
C PRO A 57 12.82 14.02 0.15
N ARG A 58 11.87 14.95 0.20
CA ARG A 58 11.46 15.65 1.43
C ARG A 58 10.36 14.93 2.21
N LEU A 59 9.76 13.86 1.66
CA LEU A 59 8.80 13.05 2.41
C LEU A 59 9.51 12.32 3.54
N ARG A 60 9.05 12.58 4.77
CA ARG A 60 9.61 11.95 5.97
C ARG A 60 8.91 10.65 6.33
N TYR A 61 7.59 10.64 6.28
CA TYR A 61 6.77 9.53 6.75
C TYR A 61 6.06 8.82 5.61
N VAL A 62 5.87 7.52 5.77
CA VAL A 62 5.03 6.71 4.91
C VAL A 62 4.19 5.76 5.75
N ASN A 63 2.91 5.67 5.43
CA ASN A 63 2.02 4.60 5.86
C ASN A 63 1.97 3.58 4.73
N CYS A 64 2.63 2.45 4.89
CA CYS A 64 2.90 1.46 3.85
C CYS A 64 2.41 0.06 4.23
N VAL A 65 2.54 -0.89 3.29
CA VAL A 65 2.04 -2.27 3.40
C VAL A 65 0.59 -2.33 3.91
N SER A 66 -0.25 -1.47 3.30
CA SER A 66 -1.69 -1.36 3.61
C SER A 66 -1.98 -1.01 5.08
N GLY A 67 -1.09 -0.22 5.72
CA GLY A 67 -1.27 0.24 7.09
C GLY A 67 -0.56 -0.59 8.16
N ALA A 68 0.05 -1.70 7.79
CA ALA A 68 0.74 -2.57 8.73
C ALA A 68 2.12 -2.05 9.15
N LEU A 69 2.66 -1.06 8.46
CA LEU A 69 3.96 -0.46 8.74
C LEU A 69 3.90 1.06 8.52
N VAL A 70 4.20 1.82 9.56
CA VAL A 70 4.47 3.25 9.45
C VAL A 70 5.96 3.48 9.65
N TYR A 71 6.60 4.09 8.66
CA TYR A 71 8.06 4.21 8.61
C TYR A 71 8.49 5.68 8.54
N ASP A 72 9.50 6.05 9.34
CA ASP A 72 10.17 7.36 9.32
C ASP A 72 11.48 7.22 8.53
N TYR A 73 11.52 7.83 7.37
CA TYR A 73 12.71 7.80 6.51
C TYR A 73 13.88 8.65 7.01
N GLN A 74 13.61 9.65 7.86
CA GLN A 74 14.67 10.49 8.42
C GLN A 74 15.39 9.77 9.56
N GLU A 75 14.64 9.08 10.43
CA GLU A 75 15.18 8.32 11.56
C GLU A 75 15.52 6.87 11.15
N GLU A 76 15.19 6.47 9.92
CA GLU A 76 15.38 5.11 9.36
C GLU A 76 14.82 4.00 10.27
N ARG A 77 13.63 4.25 10.85
CA ARG A 77 12.98 3.31 11.78
C ARG A 77 11.48 3.25 11.60
N SER A 78 10.93 2.13 12.05
CA SER A 78 9.49 1.98 12.15
C SER A 78 8.94 2.80 13.34
N ILE A 79 7.81 3.48 13.10
CA ILE A 79 6.99 4.15 14.11
C ILE A 79 5.94 3.19 14.66
N TYR A 80 5.37 2.39 13.77
CA TYR A 80 4.35 1.39 14.06
C TYR A 80 4.56 0.18 13.18
N GLU A 81 4.36 -1.01 13.75
CA GLU A 81 4.42 -2.29 13.06
C GLU A 81 3.31 -3.22 13.56
N SER A 82 2.66 -3.90 12.61
CA SER A 82 1.71 -4.98 12.88
C SER A 82 2.00 -6.14 11.94
N PRO A 83 3.05 -6.93 12.22
CA PRO A 83 3.41 -8.06 11.39
C PRO A 83 2.43 -9.24 11.56
N LEU A 84 2.38 -10.08 10.55
CA LEU A 84 1.83 -11.42 10.65
C LEU A 84 2.70 -12.27 11.61
N SER A 85 2.10 -13.18 12.32
CA SER A 85 2.85 -14.15 13.12
C SER A 85 3.65 -15.11 12.22
N GLU A 86 4.71 -15.68 12.76
CA GLU A 86 5.54 -16.64 12.02
C GLU A 86 4.74 -17.84 11.48
N GLU A 87 3.77 -18.33 12.26
CA GLU A 87 2.92 -19.45 11.86
C GLU A 87 1.92 -19.05 10.76
N GLU A 88 1.37 -17.84 10.79
CA GLU A 88 0.54 -17.30 9.70
C GLU A 88 1.35 -17.22 8.41
N VAL A 89 2.55 -16.64 8.46
CA VAL A 89 3.42 -16.52 7.27
C VAL A 89 3.74 -17.89 6.69
N LYS A 90 4.17 -18.85 7.51
CA LYS A 90 4.49 -20.22 7.06
C LYS A 90 3.29 -20.91 6.43
N THR A 91 2.12 -20.77 7.05
CA THR A 91 0.88 -21.37 6.56
C THR A 91 0.45 -20.76 5.22
N LEU A 92 0.49 -19.43 5.10
CA LEU A 92 0.16 -18.74 3.86
C LEU A 92 1.12 -19.09 2.71
N ILE A 93 2.44 -19.20 3.00
CA ILE A 93 3.40 -19.65 1.98
C ILE A 93 3.06 -21.06 1.50
N ARG A 94 2.75 -22.01 2.42
CA ARG A 94 2.36 -23.37 2.02
C ARG A 94 1.12 -23.38 1.15
N ILE A 95 0.07 -22.64 1.53
CA ILE A 95 -1.17 -22.53 0.74
C ILE A 95 -0.87 -22.06 -0.69
N GLY A 96 -0.08 -20.99 -0.85
CA GLY A 96 0.27 -20.48 -2.18
C GLY A 96 1.12 -21.47 -3.00
N LYS A 97 2.05 -22.18 -2.34
CA LYS A 97 2.91 -23.17 -3.02
C LYS A 97 2.19 -24.45 -3.41
N GLU A 98 1.20 -24.91 -2.64
CA GLU A 98 0.40 -26.10 -2.95
C GLU A 98 -0.37 -25.96 -4.27
N THR A 99 -0.70 -24.74 -4.67
CA THR A 99 -1.42 -24.42 -5.90
C THR A 99 -0.54 -23.77 -6.97
N ASP A 100 0.78 -23.74 -6.76
CA ASP A 100 1.78 -23.11 -7.65
C ASP A 100 1.55 -21.62 -7.95
N GLU A 101 0.95 -20.90 -7.00
CA GLU A 101 0.68 -19.48 -7.11
C GLU A 101 1.92 -18.63 -6.74
N MET A 102 1.94 -17.36 -7.17
CA MET A 102 3.02 -16.45 -6.86
C MET A 102 2.84 -15.83 -5.47
N VAL A 103 3.71 -16.21 -4.53
CA VAL A 103 3.75 -15.65 -3.16
C VAL A 103 4.70 -14.47 -3.10
N HIS A 104 4.28 -13.40 -2.42
CA HIS A 104 5.06 -12.19 -2.23
C HIS A 104 5.05 -11.79 -0.74
N LEU A 105 6.22 -11.79 -0.11
CA LEU A 105 6.38 -11.36 1.28
C LEU A 105 6.80 -9.89 1.33
N MET A 106 6.08 -9.09 2.10
CA MET A 106 6.29 -7.65 2.20
C MET A 106 6.49 -7.22 3.66
N GLY A 107 7.59 -6.52 3.87
CA GLY A 107 7.93 -5.86 5.12
C GLY A 107 8.66 -4.56 4.81
N ILE A 108 9.83 -4.32 5.39
CA ILE A 108 10.75 -3.28 4.92
C ILE A 108 11.30 -3.69 3.54
N THR A 109 11.49 -4.98 3.33
CA THR A 109 11.92 -5.60 2.08
C THR A 109 10.75 -6.25 1.35
N SER A 110 10.96 -6.57 0.08
CA SER A 110 10.03 -7.23 -0.84
C SER A 110 10.70 -8.51 -1.33
N VAL A 111 10.08 -9.69 -1.14
CA VAL A 111 10.67 -10.99 -1.43
C VAL A 111 9.72 -11.85 -2.25
N VAL A 112 10.22 -12.43 -3.35
CA VAL A 112 9.47 -13.32 -4.26
C VAL A 112 10.34 -14.49 -4.72
N GLU A 113 9.74 -15.54 -5.24
CA GLU A 113 10.50 -16.61 -5.93
C GLU A 113 10.93 -16.14 -7.32
N LYS A 114 12.21 -16.38 -7.66
CA LYS A 114 12.83 -15.86 -8.88
C LYS A 114 12.25 -16.44 -10.17
N ASP A 115 11.77 -17.68 -10.12
CA ASP A 115 11.14 -18.36 -11.25
C ASP A 115 9.75 -17.81 -11.58
N LYS A 116 9.09 -17.15 -10.63
CA LYS A 116 7.78 -16.52 -10.83
C LYS A 116 7.86 -15.17 -11.55
N VAL A 117 8.96 -14.42 -11.36
CA VAL A 117 9.09 -13.06 -11.91
C VAL A 117 8.98 -13.03 -13.45
N PRO A 118 9.64 -13.89 -14.24
CA PRO A 118 9.49 -13.90 -15.70
C PRO A 118 8.07 -14.26 -16.18
N HIS A 119 7.25 -14.85 -15.31
CA HIS A 119 5.89 -15.34 -15.59
C HIS A 119 4.78 -14.47 -14.99
N MET A 120 5.08 -13.23 -14.56
CA MET A 120 4.11 -12.35 -13.90
C MET A 120 2.85 -12.03 -14.75
N ASN A 121 2.94 -12.15 -16.07
CA ASN A 121 1.76 -12.05 -16.93
C ASN A 121 0.69 -13.12 -16.65
N ASP A 122 1.11 -14.33 -16.26
CA ASP A 122 0.21 -15.45 -15.97
C ASP A 122 -0.62 -15.18 -14.70
N TYR A 123 -0.15 -14.26 -13.84
CA TYR A 123 -0.80 -13.79 -12.62
C TYR A 123 -1.47 -12.41 -12.78
N SER A 124 -1.64 -11.92 -14.01
CA SER A 124 -2.15 -10.56 -14.29
C SER A 124 -1.29 -9.43 -13.69
N MET A 125 -0.01 -9.70 -13.41
CA MET A 125 0.95 -8.79 -12.76
C MET A 125 2.05 -8.29 -13.71
N GLY A 126 1.97 -8.59 -15.01
CA GLY A 126 3.04 -8.29 -15.97
C GLY A 126 3.45 -6.81 -16.06
N VAL A 127 2.52 -5.88 -15.84
CA VAL A 127 2.80 -4.43 -15.81
C VAL A 127 3.78 -4.04 -14.71
N TYR A 128 3.86 -4.82 -13.63
CA TYR A 128 4.75 -4.59 -12.49
C TYR A 128 6.08 -5.34 -12.60
N GLN A 129 6.25 -6.24 -13.57
CA GLN A 129 7.45 -7.06 -13.71
C GLN A 129 8.76 -6.23 -13.70
N PRO A 130 8.90 -5.10 -14.43
CA PRO A 130 10.13 -4.32 -14.40
C PRO A 130 10.48 -3.80 -13.00
N MET A 131 9.48 -3.40 -12.22
CA MET A 131 9.68 -2.98 -10.82
C MET A 131 10.12 -4.17 -9.96
N TYR A 132 9.48 -5.34 -10.09
CA TYR A 132 9.84 -6.53 -9.32
C TYR A 132 11.27 -6.99 -9.61
N GLU A 133 11.71 -6.96 -10.88
CA GLU A 133 13.09 -7.27 -11.27
C GLU A 133 14.12 -6.37 -10.58
N GLU A 134 13.76 -5.10 -10.33
CA GLU A 134 14.66 -4.09 -9.75
C GLU A 134 14.68 -4.11 -8.22
N VAL A 135 13.50 -4.22 -7.58
CA VAL A 135 13.36 -3.91 -6.14
C VAL A 135 13.18 -5.12 -5.26
N THR A 136 12.83 -6.31 -5.81
CA THR A 136 12.59 -7.49 -4.99
C THR A 136 13.85 -8.30 -4.73
N THR A 137 13.93 -8.89 -3.54
CA THR A 137 14.86 -9.98 -3.25
C THR A 137 14.27 -11.25 -3.87
N GLN A 138 14.94 -11.77 -4.90
CA GLN A 138 14.53 -12.96 -5.62
C GLN A 138 15.23 -14.20 -5.05
N VAL A 139 14.45 -15.18 -4.59
CA VAL A 139 14.94 -16.37 -3.92
C VAL A 139 14.56 -17.65 -4.67
N ASP A 140 15.28 -18.75 -4.44
CA ASP A 140 14.98 -20.03 -5.10
C ASP A 140 13.76 -20.72 -4.51
N ASN A 141 13.57 -20.62 -3.17
CA ASN A 141 12.44 -21.18 -2.45
C ASN A 141 12.08 -20.23 -1.31
N ILE A 142 10.90 -19.64 -1.39
CA ILE A 142 10.47 -18.62 -0.45
C ILE A 142 10.19 -19.18 0.95
N TYR A 143 9.75 -20.46 1.05
CA TYR A 143 9.52 -21.12 2.32
C TYR A 143 10.84 -21.38 3.06
N ASP A 144 11.82 -21.97 2.36
CA ASP A 144 13.13 -22.28 2.96
C ASP A 144 13.88 -21.00 3.34
N TYR A 145 13.76 -19.95 2.49
CA TYR A 145 14.33 -18.64 2.77
C TYR A 145 13.76 -18.02 4.04
N TYR A 146 12.43 -18.03 4.20
CA TYR A 146 11.77 -17.47 5.38
C TYR A 146 12.07 -18.28 6.65
N VAL A 147 11.98 -19.60 6.58
CA VAL A 147 12.22 -20.48 7.74
C VAL A 147 13.68 -20.45 8.17
N GLY A 148 14.62 -20.33 7.23
CA GLY A 148 16.05 -20.27 7.51
C GLY A 148 16.48 -18.99 8.26
N ASN A 149 15.73 -17.89 8.11
CA ASN A 149 15.96 -16.64 8.83
C ASN A 149 14.66 -15.83 8.93
N PRO A 150 13.76 -16.17 9.87
CA PRO A 150 12.49 -15.47 10.03
C PRO A 150 12.67 -13.96 10.30
N TYR A 151 11.84 -13.15 9.66
CA TYR A 151 11.81 -11.69 9.80
C TYR A 151 10.38 -11.17 9.78
N SER A 152 10.17 -9.91 10.18
CA SER A 152 8.84 -9.30 10.22
C SER A 152 8.24 -9.14 8.82
N VAL A 153 7.20 -9.93 8.53
CA VAL A 153 6.36 -9.82 7.33
C VAL A 153 5.07 -9.12 7.72
N HIS A 154 4.81 -7.96 7.13
CA HIS A 154 3.66 -7.12 7.50
C HIS A 154 2.47 -7.32 6.58
N LYS A 155 2.72 -7.79 5.37
CA LYS A 155 1.72 -8.17 4.38
C LYS A 155 2.24 -9.33 3.55
N LEU A 156 1.38 -10.27 3.23
CA LEU A 156 1.65 -11.33 2.29
C LEU A 156 0.61 -11.28 1.18
N ASN A 157 1.07 -11.24 -0.06
CA ASN A 157 0.19 -11.32 -1.23
C ASN A 157 0.35 -12.68 -1.89
N ILE A 158 -0.76 -13.21 -2.40
CA ILE A 158 -0.76 -14.34 -3.33
C ILE A 158 -1.42 -13.88 -4.62
N TYR A 159 -0.70 -13.95 -5.72
CA TYR A 159 -1.21 -13.65 -7.04
C TYR A 159 -1.52 -14.95 -7.77
N HIS A 160 -2.74 -15.05 -8.31
CA HIS A 160 -3.30 -16.28 -8.81
C HIS A 160 -3.44 -16.28 -10.34
N HIS A 161 -3.47 -17.47 -10.92
CA HIS A 161 -3.75 -17.66 -12.35
C HIS A 161 -5.19 -17.32 -12.71
N SER A 162 -6.12 -17.35 -11.74
CA SER A 162 -7.53 -17.04 -11.98
C SER A 162 -8.23 -16.54 -10.70
N LYS A 163 -9.45 -16.00 -10.87
CA LYS A 163 -10.32 -15.62 -9.74
C LYS A 163 -10.81 -16.84 -8.96
N GLU A 164 -10.99 -17.97 -9.61
CA GLU A 164 -11.38 -19.24 -9.00
C GLU A 164 -10.27 -19.75 -8.09
N ALA A 165 -9.00 -19.68 -8.51
CA ALA A 165 -7.83 -20.03 -7.70
C ALA A 165 -7.74 -19.14 -6.46
N ARG A 166 -8.00 -17.81 -6.60
CA ARG A 166 -8.09 -16.89 -5.46
C ARG A 166 -9.18 -17.29 -4.47
N MET A 167 -10.34 -17.73 -4.95
CA MET A 167 -11.41 -18.20 -4.07
C MET A 167 -11.00 -19.48 -3.30
N HIS A 168 -10.29 -20.39 -3.94
CA HIS A 168 -9.74 -21.58 -3.29
C HIS A 168 -8.74 -21.21 -2.17
N THR A 169 -7.84 -20.25 -2.44
CA THR A 169 -6.92 -19.73 -1.42
C THR A 169 -7.67 -19.14 -0.22
N ARG A 170 -8.73 -18.34 -0.45
CA ARG A 170 -9.57 -17.82 0.64
C ARG A 170 -10.19 -18.94 1.48
N GLN A 171 -10.65 -20.00 0.83
CA GLN A 171 -11.24 -21.15 1.53
C GLN A 171 -10.17 -21.91 2.33
N ALA A 172 -8.98 -22.13 1.78
CA ALA A 172 -7.87 -22.79 2.46
C ALA A 172 -7.41 -22.00 3.71
N ILE A 173 -7.33 -20.67 3.62
CA ILE A 173 -7.03 -19.79 4.76
C ILE A 173 -8.06 -19.95 5.88
N LYS A 174 -9.35 -19.99 5.52
CA LYS A 174 -10.45 -20.19 6.48
C LYS A 174 -10.39 -21.58 7.13
N GLU A 175 -10.10 -22.62 6.36
CA GLU A 175 -9.94 -24.00 6.87
C GLU A 175 -8.73 -24.15 7.78
N ALA A 176 -7.66 -23.39 7.52
CA ALA A 176 -6.49 -23.29 8.41
C ALA A 176 -6.79 -22.51 9.71
N GLY A 177 -7.97 -21.92 9.87
CA GLY A 177 -8.38 -21.17 11.05
C GLY A 177 -7.66 -19.84 11.22
N LEU A 178 -7.10 -19.26 10.15
CA LEU A 178 -6.42 -17.97 10.19
C LEU A 178 -7.44 -16.82 10.16
N GLU A 179 -7.29 -15.87 11.09
CA GLU A 179 -8.08 -14.65 11.15
C GLU A 179 -7.26 -13.46 10.64
N LEU A 180 -7.44 -13.13 9.37
CA LEU A 180 -6.66 -12.12 8.65
C LEU A 180 -7.55 -11.04 8.05
N GLU A 181 -6.98 -9.86 7.86
CA GLU A 181 -7.55 -8.86 6.96
C GLU A 181 -7.23 -9.26 5.52
N MET A 182 -8.26 -9.54 4.72
CA MET A 182 -8.09 -10.03 3.35
C MET A 182 -8.77 -9.10 2.37
N LYS A 183 -8.01 -8.52 1.45
CA LYS A 183 -8.52 -7.66 0.37
C LYS A 183 -8.16 -8.21 -1.00
N ASP A 184 -9.09 -8.09 -1.94
CA ASP A 184 -8.80 -8.36 -3.36
C ASP A 184 -7.95 -7.22 -3.89
N SER A 185 -6.87 -7.57 -4.59
CA SER A 185 -6.00 -6.63 -5.29
C SER A 185 -5.78 -7.08 -6.72
N GLU A 186 -5.52 -6.12 -7.59
CA GLU A 186 -5.36 -6.38 -9.02
C GLU A 186 -6.50 -7.28 -9.57
N ALA A 187 -6.27 -7.95 -10.69
CA ALA A 187 -7.29 -8.83 -11.27
C ALA A 187 -7.47 -10.12 -10.47
N THR A 188 -6.38 -10.68 -9.96
CA THR A 188 -6.33 -12.03 -9.36
C THR A 188 -5.58 -12.09 -8.02
N GLY A 189 -5.10 -10.96 -7.52
CA GLY A 189 -4.34 -10.88 -6.27
C GLY A 189 -5.21 -10.99 -5.02
N LEU A 190 -4.64 -11.53 -3.95
CA LEU A 190 -5.18 -11.53 -2.60
C LEU A 190 -4.12 -10.98 -1.66
N GLU A 191 -4.42 -9.87 -1.01
CA GLU A 191 -3.60 -9.26 0.04
C GLU A 191 -4.04 -9.75 1.41
N MET A 192 -3.10 -10.10 2.27
CA MET A 192 -3.33 -10.54 3.63
C MET A 192 -2.47 -9.74 4.60
N ASN A 193 -3.13 -9.03 5.53
CA ASN A 193 -2.52 -8.37 6.67
C ASN A 193 -3.02 -9.01 7.97
N ALA A 194 -2.41 -8.67 9.10
CA ALA A 194 -2.93 -9.04 10.40
C ALA A 194 -4.36 -8.51 10.58
N LYS A 195 -5.20 -9.21 11.35
CA LYS A 195 -6.61 -8.86 11.56
C LYS A 195 -6.78 -7.43 12.06
N GLY A 196 -7.69 -6.68 11.43
CA GLY A 196 -8.01 -5.30 11.76
C GLY A 196 -6.95 -4.27 11.36
N VAL A 197 -6.01 -4.65 10.50
CA VAL A 197 -5.00 -3.76 9.96
C VAL A 197 -5.40 -3.29 8.57
N ASP A 198 -5.48 -1.98 8.41
CA ASP A 198 -5.82 -1.29 7.18
C ASP A 198 -5.10 0.07 7.09
N LYS A 199 -5.23 0.78 5.97
CA LYS A 199 -4.63 2.10 5.76
C LYS A 199 -5.07 3.14 6.81
N GLY A 200 -6.29 3.05 7.33
CA GLY A 200 -6.82 3.93 8.37
C GLY A 200 -6.16 3.66 9.73
N THR A 201 -5.89 2.40 10.04
CA THR A 201 -5.17 1.99 11.26
C THR A 201 -3.78 2.59 11.29
N GLY A 202 -2.99 2.42 10.22
CA GLY A 202 -1.64 2.99 10.14
C GLY A 202 -1.65 4.53 10.21
N LEU A 203 -2.62 5.19 9.55
CA LEU A 203 -2.78 6.65 9.62
C LEU A 203 -3.06 7.11 11.06
N LYS A 204 -3.94 6.46 11.81
CA LYS A 204 -4.21 6.76 13.22
C LYS A 204 -2.95 6.64 14.08
N GLN A 205 -2.15 5.59 13.87
CA GLN A 205 -0.90 5.39 14.60
C GLN A 205 0.12 6.52 14.31
N LEU A 206 0.23 6.94 13.05
CA LEU A 206 1.07 8.08 12.70
C LEU A 206 0.57 9.38 13.35
N CYS A 207 -0.74 9.65 13.28
CA CYS A 207 -1.33 10.83 13.93
C CYS A 207 -1.07 10.86 15.43
N GLN A 208 -1.24 9.72 16.11
CA GLN A 208 -0.92 9.58 17.52
C GLN A 208 0.56 9.88 17.81
N HIS A 209 1.48 9.36 17.01
CA HIS A 209 2.92 9.62 17.15
C HIS A 209 3.25 11.11 16.98
N LEU A 210 2.58 11.80 16.05
CA LEU A 210 2.81 13.21 15.73
C LEU A 210 2.05 14.19 16.66
N GLY A 211 1.15 13.69 17.50
CA GLY A 211 0.27 14.55 18.31
C GLY A 211 -0.73 15.36 17.48
N ILE A 212 -1.16 14.81 16.34
CA ILE A 212 -2.14 15.39 15.41
C ILE A 212 -3.48 14.64 15.60
N SER A 213 -4.59 15.40 15.67
CA SER A 213 -5.91 14.75 15.62
C SER A 213 -6.19 14.18 14.22
N ILE A 214 -6.89 13.06 14.17
CA ILE A 214 -7.28 12.46 12.89
C ILE A 214 -8.20 13.38 12.08
N GLU A 215 -8.99 14.23 12.74
CA GLU A 215 -9.83 15.25 12.12
C GLU A 215 -9.02 16.40 11.46
N GLU A 216 -7.71 16.47 11.73
CA GLU A 216 -6.80 17.43 11.09
C GLU A 216 -6.10 16.83 9.85
N THR A 217 -6.59 15.68 9.38
CA THR A 217 -6.03 14.98 8.21
C THR A 217 -6.92 15.11 6.99
N ILE A 218 -6.28 15.11 5.82
CA ILE A 218 -6.92 14.89 4.51
C ILE A 218 -6.44 13.53 4.01
N VAL A 219 -7.35 12.70 3.51
CA VAL A 219 -7.03 11.45 2.81
C VAL A 219 -7.53 11.55 1.38
N VAL A 220 -6.69 11.18 0.43
CA VAL A 220 -7.00 11.15 -1.00
C VAL A 220 -6.82 9.73 -1.51
N GLY A 221 -7.85 9.18 -2.15
CA GLY A 221 -7.83 7.81 -2.66
C GLY A 221 -8.79 7.59 -3.83
N ASP A 222 -8.74 6.39 -4.41
CA ASP A 222 -9.56 6.02 -5.58
C ASP A 222 -10.15 4.60 -5.52
N ALA A 223 -9.66 3.73 -4.63
CA ALA A 223 -10.00 2.31 -4.63
C ALA A 223 -10.43 1.78 -3.25
N ASP A 224 -10.98 0.56 -3.22
CA ASP A 224 -11.58 -0.03 -2.01
C ASP A 224 -10.60 -0.19 -0.84
N ASN A 225 -9.29 -0.26 -1.12
CA ASN A 225 -8.25 -0.32 -0.09
C ASN A 225 -8.01 1.02 0.63
N ASP A 226 -8.61 2.13 0.14
CA ASP A 226 -8.55 3.46 0.76
C ASP A 226 -9.71 3.72 1.71
N LYS A 227 -10.75 2.89 1.63
CA LYS A 227 -12.03 3.11 2.29
C LYS A 227 -11.87 3.45 3.77
N GLU A 228 -11.18 2.60 4.54
CA GLU A 228 -11.04 2.76 5.98
C GLU A 228 -10.23 4.02 6.35
N ALA A 229 -9.29 4.44 5.50
CA ALA A 229 -8.54 5.68 5.69
C ALA A 229 -9.40 6.91 5.38
N LEU A 230 -10.22 6.86 4.32
CA LEU A 230 -11.18 7.91 3.98
C LEU A 230 -12.23 8.07 5.09
N GLU A 231 -12.81 6.97 5.59
CA GLU A 231 -13.82 6.99 6.64
C GLU A 231 -13.36 7.61 7.96
N VAL A 232 -12.06 7.57 8.27
CA VAL A 232 -11.52 8.13 9.51
C VAL A 232 -10.92 9.52 9.35
N ALA A 233 -10.74 10.01 8.14
CA ALA A 233 -10.12 11.30 7.84
C ALA A 233 -10.99 12.48 8.30
N GLY A 234 -10.37 13.61 8.58
CA GLY A 234 -11.08 14.88 8.77
C GLY A 234 -11.67 15.44 7.47
N LEU A 235 -11.09 15.07 6.31
CA LEU A 235 -11.62 15.34 4.98
C LEU A 235 -11.28 14.18 4.06
N ALA A 236 -12.29 13.50 3.59
CA ALA A 236 -12.21 12.40 2.63
C ALA A 236 -12.32 12.92 1.20
N ILE A 237 -11.35 12.63 0.35
CA ILE A 237 -11.33 13.11 -1.04
C ILE A 237 -11.18 11.93 -1.99
N ALA A 238 -12.13 11.81 -2.93
CA ALA A 238 -12.06 10.88 -4.04
C ALA A 238 -11.43 11.53 -5.28
N MET A 239 -10.57 10.79 -5.97
CA MET A 239 -10.13 11.17 -7.30
C MET A 239 -11.27 11.06 -8.33
N GLY A 240 -11.21 11.83 -9.41
CA GLY A 240 -12.22 11.80 -10.49
C GLY A 240 -12.37 10.40 -11.13
N ASN A 241 -11.28 9.64 -11.21
CA ASN A 241 -11.23 8.25 -11.68
C ASN A 241 -11.61 7.21 -10.61
N ALA A 242 -11.92 7.61 -9.38
CA ALA A 242 -12.23 6.69 -8.29
C ALA A 242 -13.48 5.85 -8.59
N LYS A 243 -13.56 4.67 -7.96
CA LYS A 243 -14.77 3.84 -7.96
C LYS A 243 -15.95 4.61 -7.38
N GLU A 244 -17.17 4.34 -7.86
CA GLU A 244 -18.37 5.00 -7.35
C GLU A 244 -18.55 4.78 -5.83
N SER A 245 -18.25 3.57 -5.33
CA SER A 245 -18.28 3.27 -3.89
C SER A 245 -17.37 4.16 -3.04
N ILE A 246 -16.26 4.65 -3.62
CA ILE A 246 -15.32 5.58 -2.96
C ILE A 246 -15.83 7.02 -3.06
N LYS A 247 -16.36 7.41 -4.20
CA LYS A 247 -16.97 8.73 -4.37
C LYS A 247 -18.16 8.95 -3.44
N GLU A 248 -18.98 7.91 -3.21
CA GLU A 248 -20.15 7.96 -2.32
C GLU A 248 -19.80 8.20 -0.84
N ILE A 249 -18.63 7.76 -0.39
CA ILE A 249 -18.18 7.95 0.99
C ILE A 249 -17.26 9.16 1.18
N SER A 250 -16.92 9.87 0.11
CA SER A 250 -16.01 11.00 0.14
C SER A 250 -16.75 12.33 0.23
N ASP A 251 -16.18 13.29 0.95
CA ASP A 251 -16.75 14.64 1.11
C ASP A 251 -16.60 15.47 -0.17
N VAL A 252 -15.53 15.20 -0.94
CA VAL A 252 -15.18 15.96 -2.14
C VAL A 252 -14.69 15.02 -3.23
N ILE A 253 -15.03 15.35 -4.48
CA ILE A 253 -14.47 14.72 -5.68
C ILE A 253 -13.65 15.78 -6.42
N VAL A 254 -12.40 15.45 -6.76
CA VAL A 254 -11.49 16.33 -7.49
C VAL A 254 -11.22 15.81 -8.91
N SER A 255 -10.34 16.45 -9.65
CA SER A 255 -9.86 15.98 -10.95
C SER A 255 -9.24 14.58 -10.84
N ASP A 256 -9.15 13.84 -11.95
CA ASP A 256 -8.53 12.53 -11.95
C ASP A 256 -6.99 12.59 -11.84
N ASN A 257 -6.37 11.43 -11.76
CA ASN A 257 -4.92 11.28 -11.59
C ASN A 257 -4.09 11.71 -12.82
N ASP A 258 -4.69 11.81 -14.00
CA ASP A 258 -4.05 12.33 -15.21
C ASP A 258 -4.21 13.86 -15.36
N HIS A 259 -5.08 14.49 -14.55
CA HIS A 259 -5.40 15.92 -14.59
C HIS A 259 -5.07 16.65 -13.28
N ASP A 260 -3.98 16.23 -12.60
CA ASP A 260 -3.41 16.91 -11.42
C ASP A 260 -4.36 17.03 -10.21
N GLY A 261 -5.28 16.08 -10.01
CA GLY A 261 -6.22 16.12 -8.89
C GLY A 261 -5.54 16.26 -7.53
N CYS A 262 -4.38 15.62 -7.32
CA CYS A 262 -3.61 15.75 -6.06
C CYS A 262 -3.08 17.18 -5.84
N ALA A 263 -2.62 17.87 -6.88
CA ALA A 263 -2.22 19.26 -6.77
C ALA A 263 -3.43 20.15 -6.43
N GLU A 264 -4.58 19.89 -7.05
CA GLU A 264 -5.84 20.59 -6.77
C GLU A 264 -6.23 20.47 -5.29
N VAL A 265 -6.11 19.28 -4.70
CA VAL A 265 -6.39 19.07 -3.27
C VAL A 265 -5.48 19.91 -2.39
N ILE A 266 -4.17 19.91 -2.65
CA ILE A 266 -3.21 20.68 -1.86
C ILE A 266 -3.53 22.17 -1.91
N GLU A 267 -3.76 22.70 -3.13
CA GLU A 267 -3.98 24.14 -3.35
C GLU A 267 -5.31 24.64 -2.76
N LYS A 268 -6.36 23.81 -2.74
CA LYS A 268 -7.70 24.21 -2.27
C LYS A 268 -7.96 23.95 -0.80
N TYR A 269 -7.41 22.88 -0.25
CA TYR A 269 -7.84 22.40 1.07
C TYR A 269 -6.72 22.30 2.11
N LEU A 270 -5.44 22.21 1.70
CA LEU A 270 -4.34 22.06 2.65
C LEU A 270 -3.62 23.39 2.91
N LEU A 271 -3.42 24.22 1.87
CA LEU A 271 -2.78 25.54 1.95
C LEU A 271 -3.79 26.65 2.22
#